data_4d26593814a6a76163158663de12720f
#
_entry.id   4d26593814a6a76163158663de12720f
#
_cell.length_a   1.000
_cell.length_b   1.000
_cell.length_c   1.000
_cell.angle_alpha   90.00
_cell.angle_beta   90.00
_cell.angle_gamma   90.00
#
_symmetry.space_group_name_H-M   'P 1'
#
loop_
_entity.id
_entity.type
_entity.pdbx_description
1 polymer ?
#
loop_
_entity_poly.entity_id
_entity_poly.type
_entity_poly.pdbx_seq_one_letter_code
_entity_poly.pdbx_strand_id
1 'polypeptide(L)'
;MEGQIVNWEHHEAYMTRRLREVEDGEYLQMVDDGDIDADDYSRIINKVLGLANEDVEGLHTSEQSYGDSWKQRGGIGAYMMLARKWDRIERQVEHCGWDVFFAALDDPREEGILDDIRDLRRYLFLVEAEIRNQLADGGKHPAKKQNSKQT
;
A
#
# COMPACT_ATOMS: atom_id res chain seq x y z
N MET A 1 -10.35 -26.24 -21.73
CA MET A 1 -10.44 -25.58 -20.39
C MET A 1 -10.97 -24.18 -20.62
N GLU A 2 -12.27 -24.01 -20.42
CA GLU A 2 -12.94 -22.71 -20.55
C GLU A 2 -12.60 -21.90 -19.30
N GLY A 3 -11.90 -20.79 -19.50
CA GLY A 3 -11.64 -19.82 -18.46
C GLY A 3 -12.95 -19.13 -18.05
N GLN A 4 -13.36 -19.26 -16.81
CA GLN A 4 -14.46 -18.49 -16.25
C GLN A 4 -14.14 -17.00 -16.38
N ILE A 5 -14.94 -16.29 -17.17
CA ILE A 5 -14.89 -14.84 -17.29
C ILE A 5 -15.44 -14.28 -15.98
N VAL A 6 -14.56 -13.66 -15.20
CA VAL A 6 -14.97 -12.91 -13.99
C VAL A 6 -15.92 -11.80 -14.41
N ASN A 7 -17.14 -11.81 -13.88
CA ASN A 7 -18.12 -10.78 -14.17
C ASN A 7 -17.77 -9.49 -13.43
N TRP A 8 -16.99 -8.62 -14.06
CA TRP A 8 -16.50 -7.35 -13.53
C TRP A 8 -17.62 -6.38 -13.13
N GLU A 9 -18.77 -6.44 -13.78
CA GLU A 9 -19.93 -5.57 -13.44
C GLU A 9 -20.48 -5.86 -12.04
N HIS A 10 -20.47 -7.14 -11.62
CA HIS A 10 -20.86 -7.52 -10.27
C HIS A 10 -19.82 -7.08 -9.23
N HIS A 11 -18.55 -7.14 -9.57
CA HIS A 11 -17.47 -6.73 -8.68
C HIS A 11 -17.46 -5.21 -8.47
N GLU A 12 -17.66 -4.44 -9.53
CA GLU A 12 -17.73 -2.98 -9.48
C GLU A 12 -18.94 -2.48 -8.68
N ALA A 13 -20.12 -3.10 -8.86
CA ALA A 13 -21.32 -2.80 -8.08
C ALA A 13 -21.14 -3.15 -6.59
N TYR A 14 -20.47 -4.25 -6.27
CA TYR A 14 -20.15 -4.66 -4.91
C TYR A 14 -19.20 -3.67 -4.24
N MET A 15 -18.10 -3.30 -4.90
CA MET A 15 -17.12 -2.35 -4.37
C MET A 15 -17.70 -0.96 -4.19
N THR A 16 -18.55 -0.50 -5.11
CA THR A 16 -19.24 0.80 -5.02
C THR A 16 -20.21 0.83 -3.84
N ARG A 17 -20.91 -0.27 -3.58
CA ARG A 17 -21.82 -0.40 -2.44
C ARG A 17 -21.05 -0.38 -1.11
N ARG A 18 -19.93 -1.10 -1.02
CA ARG A 18 -19.09 -1.14 0.18
C ARG A 18 -18.42 0.21 0.48
N LEU A 19 -17.94 0.92 -0.55
CA LEU A 19 -17.35 2.25 -0.36
C LEU A 19 -18.36 3.28 0.18
N ARG A 20 -19.66 3.12 -0.14
CA ARG A 20 -20.72 3.98 0.37
C ARG A 20 -21.07 3.72 1.84
N GLU A 21 -20.91 2.48 2.31
CA GLU A 21 -21.14 2.08 3.71
C GLU A 21 -19.98 2.49 4.64
N VAL A 22 -18.81 2.84 4.09
CA VAL A 22 -17.61 3.27 4.84
C VAL A 22 -17.61 4.78 5.16
N GLU A 23 -18.47 5.59 4.53
CA GLU A 23 -18.57 7.03 4.80
C GLU A 23 -19.09 7.35 6.22
N ASP A 24 -19.66 6.40 6.94
CA ASP A 24 -20.21 6.59 8.27
C ASP A 24 -19.27 6.19 9.44
N GLY A 25 -17.97 6.03 9.20
CA GLY A 25 -16.95 5.96 10.24
C GLY A 25 -16.79 4.62 10.95
N GLU A 26 -17.42 3.56 10.49
CA GLU A 26 -17.12 2.20 10.94
C GLU A 26 -15.96 1.61 10.13
N TYR A 27 -14.83 1.47 10.77
CA TYR A 27 -13.69 0.73 10.24
C TYR A 27 -14.13 -0.69 9.86
N LEU A 28 -13.99 -1.03 8.60
CA LEU A 28 -14.24 -2.34 8.06
C LEU A 28 -13.67 -3.45 8.94
N GLN A 29 -14.54 -4.14 9.64
CA GLN A 29 -14.35 -5.57 9.83
C GLN A 29 -14.53 -6.22 8.44
N MET A 30 -13.46 -6.23 7.66
CA MET A 30 -13.46 -6.85 6.33
C MET A 30 -13.52 -8.38 6.37
N VAL A 31 -13.75 -8.95 7.51
CA VAL A 31 -13.75 -10.41 7.69
C VAL A 31 -14.82 -10.73 8.69
N ASP A 32 -16.04 -10.89 8.29
CA ASP A 32 -16.98 -11.90 8.80
C ASP A 32 -18.45 -11.72 8.36
N ASP A 33 -18.71 -11.11 7.25
CA ASP A 33 -20.05 -11.18 6.65
C ASP A 33 -20.00 -12.06 5.40
N GLY A 34 -20.02 -13.33 5.56
CA GLY A 34 -20.34 -14.48 4.74
C GLY A 34 -20.64 -14.40 3.24
N ASP A 35 -20.39 -13.27 2.58
CA ASP A 35 -20.78 -12.98 1.20
C ASP A 35 -19.64 -12.91 0.18
N ILE A 36 -18.39 -13.12 0.60
CA ILE A 36 -17.30 -13.37 -0.34
C ILE A 36 -16.92 -14.84 -0.18
N ASP A 37 -17.41 -15.66 -1.10
CA ASP A 37 -17.00 -17.03 -1.19
C ASP A 37 -15.49 -17.05 -1.46
N ALA A 38 -14.70 -17.47 -0.47
CA ALA A 38 -13.23 -17.53 -0.58
C ALA A 38 -12.80 -18.44 -1.76
N ASP A 39 -13.70 -19.26 -2.28
CA ASP A 39 -13.50 -20.09 -3.45
C ASP A 39 -13.54 -19.31 -4.78
N ASP A 40 -14.07 -18.06 -4.79
CA ASP A 40 -14.11 -17.22 -5.99
C ASP A 40 -12.77 -16.53 -6.31
N TYR A 41 -11.86 -16.46 -5.35
CA TYR A 41 -10.56 -15.86 -5.57
C TYR A 41 -9.49 -16.90 -5.89
N SER A 42 -8.61 -16.57 -6.83
CA SER A 42 -7.41 -17.38 -7.04
C SER A 42 -6.58 -17.46 -5.76
N ARG A 43 -5.84 -18.57 -5.59
CA ARG A 43 -4.96 -18.78 -4.43
C ARG A 43 -4.02 -17.59 -4.14
N ILE A 44 -3.57 -16.89 -5.19
CA ILE A 44 -2.71 -15.72 -5.04
C ILE A 44 -3.46 -14.52 -4.46
N ILE A 45 -4.70 -14.29 -4.85
CA ILE A 45 -5.52 -13.19 -4.34
C ILE A 45 -5.85 -13.41 -2.86
N ASN A 46 -6.17 -14.64 -2.45
CA ASN A 46 -6.35 -14.98 -1.03
C ASN A 46 -5.09 -14.69 -0.20
N LYS A 47 -3.91 -14.96 -0.77
CA LYS A 47 -2.64 -14.61 -0.14
C LYS A 47 -2.47 -13.10 0.00
N VAL A 48 -2.83 -12.33 -1.05
CA VAL A 48 -2.77 -10.85 -1.04
C VAL A 48 -3.69 -10.27 0.03
N LEU A 49 -4.91 -10.81 0.22
CA LEU A 49 -5.82 -10.38 1.29
C LEU A 49 -5.19 -10.57 2.67
N GLY A 50 -4.58 -11.73 2.92
CA GLY A 50 -3.85 -11.98 4.17
C GLY A 50 -2.74 -10.96 4.41
N LEU A 51 -1.93 -10.67 3.38
CA LEU A 51 -0.86 -9.67 3.46
C LEU A 51 -1.39 -8.26 3.71
N ALA A 52 -2.53 -7.89 3.13
CA ALA A 52 -3.15 -6.59 3.36
C ALA A 52 -3.61 -6.43 4.82
N ASN A 53 -4.19 -7.46 5.42
CA ASN A 53 -4.57 -7.45 6.83
C ASN A 53 -3.35 -7.31 7.75
N GLU A 54 -2.28 -8.05 7.50
CA GLU A 54 -1.01 -7.92 8.22
C GLU A 54 -0.43 -6.50 8.13
N ASP A 55 -0.59 -5.84 6.97
CA ASP A 55 -0.12 -4.46 6.81
C ASP A 55 -0.95 -3.47 7.61
N VAL A 56 -2.28 -3.61 7.64
CA VAL A 56 -3.15 -2.75 8.46
C VAL A 56 -2.78 -2.88 9.95
N GLU A 57 -2.60 -4.08 10.46
CA GLU A 57 -2.19 -4.31 11.85
C GLU A 57 -0.80 -3.71 12.13
N GLY A 58 0.16 -3.91 11.22
CA GLY A 58 1.50 -3.37 11.37
C GLY A 58 1.54 -1.85 11.29
N LEU A 59 0.74 -1.22 10.42
CA LEU A 59 0.60 0.22 10.32
C LEU A 59 -0.04 0.81 11.59
N HIS A 60 -1.08 0.18 12.12
CA HIS A 60 -1.70 0.61 13.37
C HIS A 60 -0.70 0.58 14.54
N THR A 61 0.08 -0.48 14.66
CA THR A 61 1.13 -0.59 15.68
C THR A 61 2.21 0.49 15.51
N SER A 62 2.62 0.76 14.26
CA SER A 62 3.62 1.78 13.94
C SER A 62 3.12 3.19 14.23
N GLU A 63 1.84 3.47 13.95
CA GLU A 63 1.21 4.75 14.25
C GLU A 63 1.24 5.07 15.74
N GLN A 64 0.97 4.09 16.59
CA GLN A 64 1.05 4.25 18.05
C GLN A 64 2.48 4.59 18.53
N SER A 65 3.51 4.11 17.82
CA SER A 65 4.90 4.29 18.22
C SER A 65 5.56 5.52 17.60
N TYR A 66 5.30 5.80 16.34
CA TYR A 66 6.01 6.80 15.53
C TYR A 66 5.11 7.89 14.96
N GLY A 67 3.78 7.71 15.02
CA GLY A 67 2.81 8.65 14.47
C GLY A 67 3.10 9.01 13.02
N ASP A 68 2.98 10.29 12.70
CA ASP A 68 3.19 10.84 11.34
C ASP A 68 4.66 11.12 10.98
N SER A 69 5.63 10.49 11.65
CA SER A 69 7.06 10.75 11.43
C SER A 69 7.50 10.58 9.97
N TRP A 70 6.87 9.67 9.23
CA TRP A 70 7.16 9.38 7.82
C TRP A 70 6.91 10.56 6.88
N LYS A 71 6.00 11.48 7.25
CA LYS A 71 5.66 12.68 6.45
C LYS A 71 6.14 14.00 7.06
N GLN A 72 6.92 13.97 8.15
CA GLN A 72 7.42 15.18 8.83
C GLN A 72 8.13 16.17 7.91
N ARG A 73 8.80 15.66 6.87
CA ARG A 73 9.50 16.48 5.86
C ARG A 73 8.68 16.70 4.59
N GLY A 74 7.35 16.57 4.68
CA GLY A 74 6.43 16.70 3.55
C GLY A 74 6.59 15.62 2.49
N GLY A 75 6.11 15.88 1.29
CA GLY A 75 6.13 14.93 0.18
C GLY A 75 7.53 14.50 -0.24
N ILE A 76 8.54 15.35 -0.11
CA ILE A 76 9.95 15.00 -0.40
C ILE A 76 10.42 13.92 0.60
N GLY A 77 10.13 14.10 1.89
CA GLY A 77 10.47 13.12 2.91
C GLY A 77 9.77 11.77 2.69
N ALA A 78 8.48 11.81 2.39
CA ALA A 78 7.71 10.61 2.05
C ALA A 78 8.29 9.89 0.84
N TYR A 79 8.63 10.62 -0.24
CA TYR A 79 9.29 10.04 -1.42
C TYR A 79 10.63 9.39 -1.07
N MET A 80 11.46 10.03 -0.24
CA MET A 80 12.75 9.47 0.17
C MET A 80 12.62 8.16 0.96
N MET A 81 11.52 7.99 1.72
CA MET A 81 11.26 6.72 2.39
C MET A 81 10.97 5.60 1.39
N LEU A 82 10.17 5.88 0.35
CA LEU A 82 9.92 4.94 -0.75
C LEU A 82 11.20 4.58 -1.49
N ALA A 83 11.97 5.60 -1.93
CA ALA A 83 13.21 5.41 -2.67
C ALA A 83 14.21 4.56 -1.89
N ARG A 84 14.41 4.83 -0.60
CA ARG A 84 15.31 4.04 0.25
C ARG A 84 14.96 2.56 0.31
N LYS A 85 13.66 2.23 0.37
CA LYS A 85 13.23 0.82 0.40
C LYS A 85 13.38 0.17 -0.96
N TRP A 86 13.08 0.91 -2.02
CA TRP A 86 13.32 0.46 -3.38
C TRP A 86 14.79 0.17 -3.64
N ASP A 87 15.70 1.08 -3.28
CA ASP A 87 17.14 0.93 -3.46
C ASP A 87 17.69 -0.35 -2.76
N ARG A 88 17.12 -0.71 -1.60
CA ARG A 88 17.52 -1.94 -0.89
C ARG A 88 17.07 -3.19 -1.65
N ILE A 89 15.85 -3.19 -2.18
CA ILE A 89 15.32 -4.27 -3.01
C ILE A 89 16.16 -4.39 -4.28
N GLU A 90 16.36 -3.27 -5.00
CA GLU A 90 17.11 -3.23 -6.25
C GLU A 90 18.53 -3.78 -6.08
N ARG A 91 19.23 -3.36 -5.04
CA ARG A 91 20.59 -3.86 -4.75
C ARG A 91 20.61 -5.37 -4.55
N GLN A 92 19.63 -5.93 -3.85
CA GLN A 92 19.57 -7.37 -3.62
C GLN A 92 19.27 -8.14 -4.91
N VAL A 93 18.31 -7.64 -5.70
CA VAL A 93 17.91 -8.25 -6.98
C VAL A 93 19.03 -8.19 -8.00
N GLU A 94 19.79 -7.08 -8.06
CA GLU A 94 20.95 -6.92 -8.95
C GLU A 94 22.00 -8.04 -8.74
N HIS A 95 22.29 -8.38 -7.50
CA HIS A 95 23.25 -9.47 -7.18
C HIS A 95 22.74 -10.85 -7.59
N CYS A 96 21.45 -10.99 -7.79
CA CYS A 96 20.78 -12.23 -8.18
C CYS A 96 20.31 -12.25 -9.64
N GLY A 97 20.97 -11.47 -10.50
CA GLY A 97 20.66 -11.43 -11.93
C GLY A 97 19.29 -10.85 -12.27
N TRP A 98 18.79 -9.94 -11.42
CA TRP A 98 17.48 -9.30 -11.57
C TRP A 98 16.28 -10.24 -11.36
N ASP A 99 16.49 -11.39 -10.75
CA ASP A 99 15.44 -12.33 -10.37
C ASP A 99 15.05 -12.12 -8.90
N VAL A 100 13.88 -11.50 -8.69
CA VAL A 100 13.36 -11.19 -7.35
C VAL A 100 13.01 -12.44 -6.55
N PHE A 101 12.59 -13.51 -7.21
CA PHE A 101 12.25 -14.77 -6.52
C PHE A 101 13.52 -15.48 -6.06
N PHE A 102 14.54 -15.50 -6.90
CA PHE A 102 15.84 -16.04 -6.53
C PHE A 102 16.49 -15.20 -5.43
N ALA A 103 16.42 -13.86 -5.53
CA ALA A 103 16.92 -12.96 -4.49
C ALA A 103 16.27 -13.23 -3.12
N ALA A 104 14.99 -13.56 -3.08
CA ALA A 104 14.28 -13.87 -1.84
C ALA A 104 14.75 -15.22 -1.21
N LEU A 105 15.16 -16.18 -2.04
CA LEU A 105 15.66 -17.48 -1.57
C LEU A 105 17.12 -17.44 -1.12
N ASP A 106 17.92 -16.54 -1.70
CA ASP A 106 19.37 -16.43 -1.47
C ASP A 106 19.74 -15.29 -0.51
N ASP A 107 18.76 -14.61 0.07
CA ASP A 107 19.02 -13.49 0.98
C ASP A 107 19.52 -13.99 2.36
N PRO A 108 20.78 -13.70 2.74
CA PRO A 108 21.33 -14.16 4.00
C PRO A 108 20.89 -13.34 5.22
N ARG A 109 20.16 -12.23 5.00
CA ARG A 109 19.71 -11.36 6.07
C ARG A 109 18.51 -11.98 6.79
N GLU A 110 18.46 -11.87 8.11
CA GLU A 110 17.33 -12.35 8.90
C GLU A 110 16.01 -11.70 8.49
N GLU A 111 16.02 -10.38 8.28
CA GLU A 111 14.83 -9.64 7.82
C GLU A 111 14.55 -9.84 6.32
N GLY A 112 15.60 -10.00 5.52
CA GLY A 112 15.53 -10.34 4.10
C GLY A 112 14.83 -9.31 3.21
N ILE A 113 14.74 -9.67 1.91
CA ILE A 113 14.07 -8.84 0.89
C ILE A 113 12.55 -8.75 1.13
N LEU A 114 11.95 -9.76 1.76
CA LEU A 114 10.51 -9.74 2.07
C LEU A 114 10.16 -8.63 3.05
N ASP A 115 11.05 -8.30 3.99
CA ASP A 115 10.87 -7.18 4.91
C ASP A 115 10.91 -5.84 4.17
N ASP A 116 11.88 -5.67 3.26
CA ASP A 116 11.98 -4.47 2.43
C ASP A 116 10.75 -4.30 1.51
N ILE A 117 10.22 -5.39 0.95
CA ILE A 117 8.99 -5.37 0.14
C ILE A 117 7.78 -4.99 1.02
N ARG A 118 7.64 -5.57 2.22
CA ARG A 118 6.56 -5.25 3.16
C ARG A 118 6.61 -3.78 3.57
N ASP A 119 7.77 -3.28 3.91
CA ASP A 119 7.94 -1.88 4.30
C ASP A 119 7.62 -0.92 3.15
N LEU A 120 8.10 -1.21 1.93
CA LEU A 120 7.77 -0.42 0.75
C LEU A 120 6.26 -0.38 0.50
N ARG A 121 5.58 -1.52 0.60
CA ARG A 121 4.14 -1.63 0.43
C ARG A 121 3.38 -0.79 1.47
N ARG A 122 3.80 -0.83 2.74
CA ARG A 122 3.22 -0.02 3.83
C ARG A 122 3.42 1.48 3.58
N TYR A 123 4.60 1.90 3.16
CA TYR A 123 4.82 3.31 2.79
C TYR A 123 4.00 3.74 1.58
N LEU A 124 3.80 2.87 0.58
CA LEU A 124 2.93 3.15 -0.56
C LEU A 124 1.47 3.35 -0.12
N PHE A 125 0.95 2.53 0.78
CA PHE A 125 -0.38 2.73 1.36
C PHE A 125 -0.51 4.08 2.08
N LEU A 126 0.46 4.43 2.93
CA LEU A 126 0.45 5.70 3.65
C LEU A 126 0.51 6.91 2.71
N VAL A 127 1.37 6.85 1.70
CA VAL A 127 1.51 7.94 0.71
C VAL A 127 0.24 8.08 -0.11
N GLU A 128 -0.36 6.99 -0.58
CA GLU A 128 -1.61 7.03 -1.33
C GLU A 128 -2.75 7.58 -0.48
N ALA A 129 -2.90 7.12 0.76
CA ALA A 129 -3.92 7.62 1.68
C ALA A 129 -3.77 9.13 1.93
N GLU A 130 -2.56 9.61 2.16
CA GLU A 130 -2.30 11.05 2.36
C GLU A 130 -2.61 11.86 1.10
N ILE A 131 -2.24 11.38 -0.09
CA ILE A 131 -2.58 12.05 -1.36
C ILE A 131 -4.10 12.16 -1.51
N ARG A 132 -4.84 11.08 -1.23
CA ARG A 132 -6.31 11.08 -1.30
C ARG A 132 -6.93 12.07 -0.33
N ASN A 133 -6.42 12.15 0.91
CA ASN A 133 -6.86 13.14 1.89
C ASN A 133 -6.63 14.57 1.41
N GLN A 134 -5.42 14.88 0.90
CA GLN A 134 -5.10 16.21 0.39
C GLN A 134 -5.94 16.61 -0.82
N LEU A 135 -6.28 15.66 -1.68
CA LEU A 135 -7.17 15.91 -2.81
C LEU A 135 -8.61 16.17 -2.36
N ALA A 136 -9.11 15.45 -1.35
CA ALA A 136 -10.43 15.65 -0.78
C ALA A 136 -10.55 17.03 -0.10
N ASP A 137 -9.49 17.49 0.57
CA ASP A 137 -9.42 18.80 1.23
C ASP A 137 -9.22 19.99 0.27
N GLY A 138 -9.33 19.77 -1.03
CA GLY A 138 -9.24 20.80 -2.07
C GLY A 138 -7.82 21.15 -2.53
N GLY A 139 -6.83 20.29 -2.27
CA GLY A 139 -5.54 20.25 -2.96
C GLY A 139 -4.72 21.53 -3.00
N LYS A 140 -4.69 22.32 -1.95
CA LYS A 140 -3.82 23.51 -1.90
C LYS A 140 -2.38 23.09 -1.61
N HIS A 141 -1.61 22.88 -2.67
CA HIS A 141 -0.19 22.59 -2.55
C HIS A 141 0.55 23.77 -1.92
N PRO A 142 1.26 23.62 -0.79
CA PRO A 142 1.96 24.71 -0.13
C PRO A 142 3.14 25.30 -0.92
N ALA A 143 3.58 24.68 -2.01
CA ALA A 143 4.79 25.05 -2.75
C ALA A 143 4.59 26.10 -3.86
N LYS A 144 3.40 26.71 -4.05
CA LYS A 144 3.19 27.78 -5.05
C LYS A 144 3.32 29.20 -4.52
N LYS A 145 3.94 29.39 -3.35
CA LYS A 145 4.25 30.71 -2.82
C LYS A 145 5.72 31.07 -2.97
N GLN A 146 6.29 30.97 -4.15
CA GLN A 146 7.57 31.66 -4.44
C GLN A 146 7.70 31.83 -5.95
N ASN A 147 7.37 32.99 -6.44
CA ASN A 147 8.08 33.81 -7.41
C ASN A 147 7.15 34.85 -8.01
N SER A 148 6.82 35.86 -7.22
CA SER A 148 6.36 37.13 -7.74
C SER A 148 6.89 38.26 -6.85
N LYS A 149 8.19 38.47 -6.88
CA LYS A 149 8.86 39.71 -6.53
C LYS A 149 10.35 39.61 -6.86
N GLN A 150 10.68 39.90 -8.08
CA GLN A 150 11.93 40.59 -8.45
C GLN A 150 11.69 41.25 -9.79
N THR A 151 11.35 42.52 -9.71
CA THR A 151 11.64 43.54 -10.71
C THR A 151 12.24 44.65 -9.92
#